data_13ee41c83ade0038213170f52682dbe3
#
_entry.id   13ee41c83ade0038213170f52682dbe3
#
_cell.length_a   1.000
_cell.length_b   1.000
_cell.length_c   1.000
_cell.angle_alpha   90.00
_cell.angle_beta   90.00
_cell.angle_gamma   90.00
#
_symmetry.space_group_name_H-M   'P 1'
#
loop_
_entity.id
_entity.type
_entity.pdbx_description
1 polymer ?
#
loop_
_entity_poly.entity_id
_entity_poly.type
_entity_poly.pdbx_seq_one_letter_code
_entity_poly.pdbx_strand_id
1 'polypeptide(L)'
;MIKIKKEKQVMNKKYFAAAALACALMSCGTGKNSVAVVDFTGEWNIVEVNGEKVSAENAPFLGFDKDGHRLYGNAGCNRLMGSFELDTLNAGKVKFGQVAATRMMCPDMTLEQNVLEALNKVAGYETVGEDVALNDAEGKPVILLQKREVAEVSVNDLNGAWEIVSVKGNPVGEVEKQPQLVFNVAEKRVHGNASCNTINGSFTQEEGKAASLRFSQMISTMMACPNMDVESSILKALDEVRSFEIKADGTVSLLGADGTEVLSLKKLAETEVEA
;
A
#
# COMPACT_ATOMS: atom_id res chain seq x y z
N MET A 1 -41.24 1.69 37.58
CA MET A 1 -42.29 1.35 36.61
C MET A 1 -42.48 2.53 35.68
N ILE A 2 -41.81 2.54 34.52
CA ILE A 2 -41.96 3.58 33.52
C ILE A 2 -42.36 2.87 32.23
N LYS A 3 -43.58 3.15 31.76
CA LYS A 3 -44.20 2.61 30.56
C LYS A 3 -43.63 3.33 29.33
N ILE A 4 -43.00 2.58 28.42
CA ILE A 4 -42.61 3.06 27.10
C ILE A 4 -43.81 2.89 26.14
N LYS A 5 -44.30 4.00 25.64
CA LYS A 5 -45.37 4.07 24.61
C LYS A 5 -44.73 3.80 23.24
N LYS A 6 -45.22 2.76 22.57
CA LYS A 6 -45.00 2.51 21.15
C LYS A 6 -45.91 3.40 20.34
N GLU A 7 -45.37 4.32 19.56
CA GLU A 7 -46.13 5.00 18.50
C GLU A 7 -46.03 4.21 17.20
N LYS A 8 -47.20 3.80 16.70
CA LYS A 8 -47.37 3.22 15.36
C LYS A 8 -47.49 4.35 14.36
N GLN A 9 -46.55 4.45 13.42
CA GLN A 9 -46.73 5.27 12.23
C GLN A 9 -47.65 4.58 11.25
N VAL A 10 -48.76 5.22 10.97
CA VAL A 10 -49.80 4.84 10.01
C VAL A 10 -49.33 5.30 8.62
N MET A 11 -49.15 4.34 7.72
CA MET A 11 -48.88 4.59 6.30
C MET A 11 -50.18 5.04 5.61
N ASN A 12 -50.25 6.28 5.15
CA ASN A 12 -51.31 6.80 4.30
C ASN A 12 -51.12 6.32 2.85
N LYS A 13 -51.98 5.35 2.47
CA LYS A 13 -52.27 5.04 1.06
C LYS A 13 -53.30 6.07 0.56
N LYS A 14 -52.93 6.84 -0.45
CA LYS A 14 -53.84 7.43 -1.46
C LYS A 14 -52.99 8.30 -2.41
N TYR A 15 -52.82 7.82 -3.62
CA TYR A 15 -53.14 8.52 -4.87
C TYR A 15 -52.77 7.60 -6.04
N PHE A 16 -53.79 6.85 -6.47
CA PHE A 16 -53.86 6.33 -7.83
C PHE A 16 -54.69 7.32 -8.65
N ALA A 17 -54.25 7.68 -9.78
CA ALA A 17 -54.96 7.95 -11.05
C ALA A 17 -54.17 9.01 -11.83
N ALA A 18 -53.84 8.77 -13.01
CA ALA A 18 -54.34 8.63 -14.31
C ALA A 18 -53.26 9.12 -15.30
N ALA A 19 -52.81 8.28 -16.13
CA ALA A 19 -52.91 8.25 -17.59
C ALA A 19 -52.71 9.56 -18.37
N ALA A 20 -51.67 9.58 -19.22
CA ALA A 20 -51.78 9.92 -20.66
C ALA A 20 -50.44 9.79 -21.37
N LEU A 21 -50.35 8.83 -22.17
CA LEU A 21 -49.91 8.71 -23.55
C LEU A 21 -49.32 10.00 -24.18
N ALA A 22 -48.04 10.02 -24.40
CA ALA A 22 -47.40 10.90 -25.39
C ALA A 22 -46.27 10.16 -26.08
N CYS A 23 -46.41 10.08 -27.39
CA CYS A 23 -45.65 9.35 -28.36
C CYS A 23 -44.14 9.65 -28.40
N ALA A 24 -43.39 8.58 -28.54
CA ALA A 24 -42.28 8.35 -29.44
C ALA A 24 -41.63 9.58 -30.10
N LEU A 25 -40.41 9.87 -29.69
CA LEU A 25 -39.34 10.21 -30.61
C LEU A 25 -38.19 9.27 -30.29
N MET A 26 -38.03 8.23 -31.12
CA MET A 26 -36.83 7.46 -31.26
C MET A 26 -35.71 8.40 -31.74
N SER A 27 -34.97 8.94 -30.83
CA SER A 27 -33.64 9.42 -31.09
C SER A 27 -32.68 8.24 -30.93
N CYS A 28 -32.37 7.56 -32.02
CA CYS A 28 -31.20 6.73 -32.12
C CYS A 28 -29.97 7.66 -32.00
N GLY A 29 -29.68 8.04 -30.78
CA GLY A 29 -28.37 8.51 -30.42
C GLY A 29 -27.48 7.26 -30.33
N THR A 30 -26.63 7.03 -31.29
CA THR A 30 -25.44 6.21 -31.16
C THR A 30 -24.59 6.87 -30.08
N GLY A 31 -24.92 6.60 -28.82
CA GLY A 31 -24.04 6.90 -27.70
C GLY A 31 -22.77 6.07 -27.90
N LYS A 32 -21.73 6.69 -28.44
CA LYS A 32 -20.39 6.20 -28.23
C LYS A 32 -20.23 6.22 -26.71
N ASN A 33 -20.30 5.06 -26.07
CA ASN A 33 -19.81 4.90 -24.71
C ASN A 33 -18.33 5.27 -24.76
N SER A 34 -18.02 6.52 -24.46
CA SER A 34 -16.63 6.92 -24.22
C SER A 34 -16.24 6.20 -22.94
N VAL A 35 -15.50 5.10 -23.06
CA VAL A 35 -14.87 4.45 -21.92
C VAL A 35 -14.00 5.52 -21.26
N ALA A 36 -14.31 5.86 -20.03
CA ALA A 36 -13.51 6.83 -19.30
C ALA A 36 -12.09 6.26 -19.15
N VAL A 37 -11.09 7.07 -19.47
CA VAL A 37 -9.71 6.69 -19.23
C VAL A 37 -9.50 6.65 -17.73
N VAL A 38 -9.28 5.46 -17.19
CA VAL A 38 -9.01 5.28 -15.76
C VAL A 38 -7.59 5.76 -15.47
N ASP A 39 -7.46 6.58 -14.44
CA ASP A 39 -6.15 6.85 -13.87
C ASP A 39 -5.78 5.70 -12.92
N PHE A 40 -4.96 4.78 -13.40
CA PHE A 40 -4.47 3.65 -12.60
C PHE A 40 -3.41 4.05 -11.58
N THR A 41 -2.96 5.29 -11.52
CA THR A 41 -1.90 5.71 -10.59
C THR A 41 -2.24 5.35 -9.14
N GLY A 42 -1.25 4.79 -8.43
CA GLY A 42 -1.37 4.39 -7.02
C GLY A 42 -1.77 2.92 -6.85
N GLU A 43 -2.31 2.60 -5.69
CA GLU A 43 -2.59 1.23 -5.27
C GLU A 43 -4.09 0.90 -5.31
N TRP A 44 -4.39 -0.36 -5.61
CA TRP A 44 -5.73 -0.90 -5.76
C TRP A 44 -5.82 -2.26 -5.09
N ASN A 45 -6.74 -2.43 -4.14
CA ASN A 45 -7.03 -3.72 -3.54
C ASN A 45 -7.67 -4.65 -4.57
N ILE A 46 -7.25 -5.91 -4.62
CA ILE A 46 -7.95 -6.95 -5.37
C ILE A 46 -9.08 -7.46 -4.49
N VAL A 47 -10.32 -7.14 -4.84
CA VAL A 47 -11.50 -7.50 -4.05
C VAL A 47 -12.27 -8.70 -4.59
N GLU A 48 -12.12 -9.02 -5.88
CA GLU A 48 -12.63 -10.24 -6.51
C GLU A 48 -11.64 -10.80 -7.53
N VAL A 49 -11.58 -12.12 -7.63
CA VAL A 49 -10.82 -12.85 -8.65
C VAL A 49 -11.74 -13.92 -9.25
N ASN A 50 -11.91 -13.89 -10.58
CA ASN A 50 -12.79 -14.79 -11.34
C ASN A 50 -14.25 -14.85 -10.81
N GLY A 51 -14.75 -13.73 -10.21
CA GLY A 51 -16.09 -13.62 -9.63
C GLY A 51 -16.19 -14.12 -8.19
N GLU A 52 -15.10 -14.55 -7.57
CA GLU A 52 -15.03 -14.93 -6.16
C GLU A 52 -14.47 -13.79 -5.33
N LYS A 53 -15.15 -13.43 -4.23
CA LYS A 53 -14.67 -12.39 -3.32
C LYS A 53 -13.40 -12.83 -2.61
N VAL A 54 -12.44 -11.92 -2.55
CA VAL A 54 -11.20 -12.12 -1.81
C VAL A 54 -11.44 -11.84 -0.33
N SER A 55 -11.10 -12.82 0.50
CA SER A 55 -11.05 -12.67 1.96
C SER A 55 -9.72 -13.21 2.44
N ALA A 56 -8.78 -12.33 2.69
CA ALA A 56 -7.44 -12.69 3.15
C ALA A 56 -6.99 -11.73 4.25
N GLU A 57 -6.24 -12.23 5.22
CA GLU A 57 -5.66 -11.44 6.29
C GLU A 57 -4.69 -10.37 5.72
N ASN A 58 -3.90 -10.77 4.71
CA ASN A 58 -3.10 -9.86 3.90
C ASN A 58 -3.82 -9.60 2.58
N ALA A 59 -4.60 -8.54 2.51
CA ALA A 59 -5.35 -8.18 1.31
C ALA A 59 -4.40 -8.01 0.10
N PRO A 60 -4.60 -8.76 -0.99
CA PRO A 60 -3.80 -8.61 -2.20
C PRO A 60 -4.08 -7.26 -2.85
N PHE A 61 -3.06 -6.68 -3.46
CA PHE A 61 -3.19 -5.40 -4.15
C PHE A 61 -2.28 -5.31 -5.38
N LEU A 62 -2.63 -4.41 -6.28
CA LEU A 62 -1.81 -3.98 -7.41
C LEU A 62 -1.51 -2.50 -7.29
N GLY A 63 -0.26 -2.13 -7.50
CA GLY A 63 0.20 -0.75 -7.60
C GLY A 63 0.67 -0.45 -9.02
N PHE A 64 0.35 0.75 -9.51
CA PHE A 64 0.67 1.20 -10.85
C PHE A 64 1.51 2.47 -10.79
N ASP A 65 2.77 2.36 -11.20
CA ASP A 65 3.67 3.50 -11.42
C ASP A 65 3.61 3.88 -12.91
N LYS A 66 2.89 4.96 -13.20
CA LYS A 66 2.62 5.41 -14.56
C LYS A 66 3.88 5.91 -15.27
N ASP A 67 4.76 6.60 -14.55
CA ASP A 67 5.97 7.20 -15.11
C ASP A 67 6.99 6.12 -15.49
N GLY A 68 7.08 5.07 -14.69
CA GLY A 68 7.94 3.91 -14.93
C GLY A 68 7.29 2.77 -15.70
N HIS A 69 6.01 2.86 -16.03
CA HIS A 69 5.23 1.75 -16.63
C HIS A 69 5.34 0.45 -15.83
N ARG A 70 5.46 0.56 -14.50
CA ARG A 70 5.71 -0.58 -13.61
C ARG A 70 4.44 -0.98 -12.89
N LEU A 71 4.20 -2.30 -12.88
CA LEU A 71 3.24 -2.97 -12.04
C LEU A 71 3.99 -3.55 -10.84
N TYR A 72 3.50 -3.31 -9.65
CA TYR A 72 3.97 -3.93 -8.42
C TYR A 72 2.79 -4.33 -7.54
N GLY A 73 3.00 -5.08 -6.49
CA GLY A 73 1.93 -5.45 -5.57
C GLY A 73 2.21 -6.68 -4.75
N ASN A 74 1.13 -7.26 -4.25
CA ASN A 74 1.13 -8.50 -3.49
C ASN A 74 -0.06 -9.36 -3.89
N ALA A 75 0.15 -10.64 -4.09
CA ALA A 75 -0.89 -11.59 -4.47
C ALA A 75 -1.51 -12.35 -3.27
N GLY A 76 -1.24 -11.89 -2.05
CA GLY A 76 -1.65 -12.54 -0.80
C GLY A 76 -0.46 -13.09 0.00
N CYS A 77 0.51 -13.70 -0.65
CA CYS A 77 1.76 -14.21 -0.06
C CYS A 77 2.97 -13.51 -0.67
N ASN A 78 3.12 -13.61 -1.97
CA ASN A 78 4.29 -13.15 -2.68
C ASN A 78 4.12 -11.75 -3.27
N ARG A 79 5.22 -11.01 -3.30
CA ARG A 79 5.30 -9.72 -4.00
C ARG A 79 5.26 -9.94 -5.50
N LEU A 80 4.55 -9.05 -6.19
CA LEU A 80 4.43 -9.01 -7.64
C LEU A 80 5.28 -7.88 -8.20
N MET A 81 5.91 -8.13 -9.33
CA MET A 81 6.61 -7.13 -10.15
C MET A 81 6.38 -7.42 -11.61
N GLY A 82 6.10 -6.38 -12.40
CA GLY A 82 5.87 -6.48 -13.82
C GLY A 82 5.86 -5.10 -14.50
N SER A 83 5.37 -5.08 -15.70
CA SER A 83 5.12 -3.84 -16.45
C SER A 83 3.69 -3.81 -16.94
N PHE A 84 3.19 -2.63 -17.29
CA PHE A 84 1.91 -2.45 -17.94
C PHE A 84 1.97 -1.36 -18.99
N GLU A 85 1.12 -1.48 -19.98
CA GLU A 85 0.94 -0.50 -21.04
C GLU A 85 -0.55 -0.23 -21.20
N LEU A 86 -0.93 1.04 -21.22
CA LEU A 86 -2.28 1.48 -21.56
C LEU A 86 -2.31 1.86 -23.04
N ASP A 87 -3.29 1.34 -23.77
CA ASP A 87 -3.49 1.77 -25.14
C ASP A 87 -4.15 3.15 -25.17
N THR A 88 -3.37 4.18 -25.50
CA THR A 88 -3.84 5.57 -25.55
C THR A 88 -4.78 5.84 -26.73
N LEU A 89 -4.79 4.96 -27.73
CA LEU A 89 -5.66 5.08 -28.92
C LEU A 89 -6.98 4.34 -28.73
N ASN A 90 -6.98 3.25 -27.93
CA ASN A 90 -8.15 2.42 -27.67
C ASN A 90 -8.43 2.41 -26.15
N ALA A 91 -9.20 3.37 -25.68
CA ALA A 91 -9.62 3.42 -24.29
C ALA A 91 -10.23 2.08 -23.83
N GLY A 92 -9.91 1.65 -22.61
CA GLY A 92 -10.35 0.36 -22.08
C GLY A 92 -9.42 -0.82 -22.41
N LYS A 93 -8.29 -0.59 -23.09
CA LYS A 93 -7.28 -1.62 -23.34
C LYS A 93 -6.09 -1.42 -22.41
N VAL A 94 -5.66 -2.53 -21.81
CA VAL A 94 -4.44 -2.61 -21.00
C VAL A 94 -3.72 -3.91 -21.33
N LYS A 95 -2.41 -3.86 -21.36
CA LYS A 95 -1.57 -5.04 -21.54
C LYS A 95 -0.58 -5.10 -20.38
N PHE A 96 -0.57 -6.23 -19.70
CA PHE A 96 0.46 -6.53 -18.72
C PHE A 96 1.62 -7.27 -19.38
N GLY A 97 2.83 -6.87 -19.05
CA GLY A 97 4.03 -7.63 -19.36
C GLY A 97 4.14 -8.88 -18.48
N GLN A 98 5.26 -9.55 -18.55
CA GLN A 98 5.50 -10.71 -17.70
C GLN A 98 5.48 -10.27 -16.23
N VAL A 99 4.53 -10.80 -15.46
CA VAL A 99 4.45 -10.59 -14.02
C VAL A 99 5.25 -11.68 -13.32
N ALA A 100 6.26 -11.27 -12.57
CA ALA A 100 7.05 -12.14 -11.72
C ALA A 100 6.58 -12.04 -10.26
N ALA A 101 6.69 -13.13 -9.52
CA ALA A 101 6.43 -13.17 -8.08
C ALA A 101 7.66 -13.67 -7.32
N THR A 102 7.84 -13.23 -6.08
CA THR A 102 8.80 -13.87 -5.15
C THR A 102 8.36 -15.31 -4.91
N ARG A 103 9.21 -16.11 -4.28
CA ARG A 103 8.96 -17.56 -4.07
C ARG A 103 8.96 -17.92 -2.58
N MET A 104 8.24 -17.16 -1.79
CA MET A 104 7.97 -17.57 -0.41
C MET A 104 6.91 -18.67 -0.42
N MET A 105 6.99 -19.61 0.52
CA MET A 105 5.97 -20.64 0.70
C MET A 105 5.08 -20.25 1.87
N CYS A 106 3.81 -20.02 1.58
CA CYS A 106 2.78 -19.76 2.57
C CYS A 106 1.86 -20.99 2.72
N PRO A 107 1.15 -21.10 3.84
CA PRO A 107 0.26 -22.25 4.08
C PRO A 107 -0.82 -22.45 3.01
N ASP A 108 -1.32 -21.34 2.44
CA ASP A 108 -2.27 -21.38 1.33
C ASP A 108 -1.75 -20.48 0.19
N MET A 109 -1.53 -21.11 -0.97
CA MET A 109 -1.08 -20.47 -2.20
C MET A 109 -2.19 -20.34 -3.25
N THR A 110 -3.41 -20.78 -2.93
CA THR A 110 -4.53 -20.85 -3.90
C THR A 110 -4.89 -19.46 -4.41
N LEU A 111 -5.00 -18.48 -3.52
CA LEU A 111 -5.30 -17.09 -3.90
C LEU A 111 -4.23 -16.53 -4.83
N GLU A 112 -2.97 -16.71 -4.51
CA GLU A 112 -1.86 -16.22 -5.33
C GLU A 112 -1.88 -16.83 -6.74
N GLN A 113 -2.10 -18.14 -6.84
CA GLN A 113 -2.21 -18.81 -8.13
C GLN A 113 -3.36 -18.25 -8.95
N ASN A 114 -4.53 -18.06 -8.34
CA ASN A 114 -5.71 -17.48 -9.00
C ASN A 114 -5.45 -16.05 -9.47
N VAL A 115 -4.78 -15.22 -8.65
CA VAL A 115 -4.40 -13.85 -9.03
C VAL A 115 -3.44 -13.85 -10.22
N LEU A 116 -2.38 -14.66 -10.18
CA LEU A 116 -1.40 -14.75 -11.27
C LEU A 116 -2.03 -15.25 -12.58
N GLU A 117 -2.90 -16.28 -12.50
CA GLU A 117 -3.62 -16.78 -13.67
C GLU A 117 -4.58 -15.73 -14.26
N ALA A 118 -5.28 -14.99 -13.40
CA ALA A 118 -6.19 -13.93 -13.82
C ALA A 118 -5.41 -12.78 -14.47
N LEU A 119 -4.29 -12.34 -13.89
CA LEU A 119 -3.44 -11.29 -14.47
C LEU A 119 -2.92 -11.64 -15.87
N ASN A 120 -2.60 -12.91 -16.11
CA ASN A 120 -2.15 -13.38 -17.44
C ASN A 120 -3.26 -13.35 -18.50
N LYS A 121 -4.53 -13.30 -18.10
CA LYS A 121 -5.69 -13.23 -19.04
C LYS A 121 -6.12 -11.80 -19.35
N VAL A 122 -5.65 -10.81 -18.59
CA VAL A 122 -6.10 -9.43 -18.73
C VAL A 122 -5.73 -8.89 -20.11
N ALA A 123 -6.74 -8.33 -20.81
CA ALA A 123 -6.62 -7.69 -22.11
C ALA A 123 -7.30 -6.31 -22.17
N GLY A 124 -8.07 -5.95 -21.13
CA GLY A 124 -8.76 -4.69 -21.07
C GLY A 124 -9.24 -4.35 -19.66
N TYR A 125 -9.89 -3.20 -19.53
CA TYR A 125 -10.49 -2.73 -18.30
C TYR A 125 -11.77 -1.95 -18.55
N GLU A 126 -12.62 -1.88 -17.55
CA GLU A 126 -13.78 -1.00 -17.51
C GLU A 126 -14.02 -0.46 -16.09
N THR A 127 -14.69 0.68 -16.00
CA THR A 127 -15.11 1.25 -14.70
C THR A 127 -16.42 0.64 -14.25
N VAL A 128 -16.50 0.24 -12.99
CA VAL A 128 -17.70 -0.29 -12.34
C VAL A 128 -17.98 0.58 -11.10
N GLY A 129 -18.65 1.72 -11.33
CA GLY A 129 -18.77 2.74 -10.29
C GLY A 129 -17.44 3.41 -10.01
N GLU A 130 -16.96 3.32 -8.77
CA GLU A 130 -15.63 3.79 -8.35
C GLU A 130 -14.54 2.71 -8.48
N ASP A 131 -14.95 1.46 -8.75
CA ASP A 131 -14.05 0.31 -8.91
C ASP A 131 -13.62 0.13 -10.37
N VAL A 132 -12.66 -0.72 -10.61
CA VAL A 132 -12.15 -1.06 -11.96
C VAL A 132 -12.17 -2.57 -12.13
N ALA A 133 -12.88 -3.04 -13.14
CA ALA A 133 -12.80 -4.42 -13.58
C ALA A 133 -11.71 -4.58 -14.63
N LEU A 134 -10.79 -5.51 -14.40
CA LEU A 134 -9.83 -5.99 -15.40
C LEU A 134 -10.47 -7.18 -16.11
N ASN A 135 -10.54 -7.09 -17.44
CA ASN A 135 -11.28 -8.01 -18.29
C ASN A 135 -10.33 -8.83 -19.15
N ASP A 136 -10.72 -10.07 -19.45
CA ASP A 136 -10.03 -10.91 -20.44
C ASP A 136 -10.30 -10.44 -21.89
N ALA A 137 -9.81 -11.19 -22.86
CA ALA A 137 -9.94 -10.87 -24.28
C ALA A 137 -11.41 -10.93 -24.77
N GLU A 138 -12.25 -11.71 -24.11
CA GLU A 138 -13.69 -11.86 -24.36
C GLU A 138 -14.52 -10.77 -23.68
N GLY A 139 -13.89 -9.92 -22.84
CA GLY A 139 -14.55 -8.85 -22.08
C GLY A 139 -15.17 -9.32 -20.76
N LYS A 140 -14.82 -10.52 -20.29
CA LYS A 140 -15.28 -11.03 -19.01
C LYS A 140 -14.40 -10.52 -17.87
N PRO A 141 -14.96 -9.99 -16.78
CA PRO A 141 -14.20 -9.59 -15.59
C PRO A 141 -13.44 -10.78 -14.98
N VAL A 142 -12.13 -10.62 -14.80
CA VAL A 142 -11.27 -11.62 -14.15
C VAL A 142 -10.69 -11.11 -12.83
N ILE A 143 -10.56 -9.78 -12.66
CA ILE A 143 -10.18 -9.15 -11.40
C ILE A 143 -11.02 -7.89 -11.19
N LEU A 144 -11.55 -7.69 -9.99
CA LEU A 144 -12.15 -6.43 -9.57
C LEU A 144 -11.20 -5.72 -8.63
N LEU A 145 -10.89 -4.47 -8.97
CA LEU A 145 -9.99 -3.58 -8.24
C LEU A 145 -10.79 -2.47 -7.57
N GLN A 146 -10.54 -2.26 -6.29
CA GLN A 146 -11.04 -1.13 -5.53
C GLN A 146 -9.90 -0.20 -5.17
N LYS A 147 -10.09 1.12 -5.35
CA LYS A 147 -9.04 2.08 -4.99
C LYS A 147 -8.63 1.89 -3.54
N ARG A 148 -7.35 1.66 -3.33
CA ARG A 148 -6.78 1.56 -1.99
C ARG A 148 -6.53 2.96 -1.47
N GLU A 149 -7.23 3.33 -0.42
CA GLU A 149 -6.87 4.50 0.34
C GLU A 149 -5.59 4.15 1.12
N VAL A 150 -4.46 4.39 0.51
CA VAL A 150 -3.21 4.45 1.25
C VAL A 150 -3.29 5.78 2.00
N ALA A 151 -3.37 5.73 3.33
CA ALA A 151 -3.20 6.94 4.12
C ALA A 151 -1.94 7.65 3.59
N GLU A 152 -2.09 8.90 3.16
CA GLU A 152 -0.94 9.65 2.64
C GLU A 152 0.10 9.74 3.75
N VAL A 153 1.03 8.77 3.73
CA VAL A 153 2.14 8.78 4.69
C VAL A 153 2.96 10.03 4.44
N SER A 154 3.22 10.74 5.50
CA SER A 154 4.07 11.92 5.50
C SER A 154 5.30 11.65 6.34
N VAL A 155 6.44 12.21 5.96
CA VAL A 155 7.61 12.16 6.83
C VAL A 155 7.32 12.75 8.23
N ASN A 156 6.31 13.60 8.36
CA ASN A 156 5.86 14.12 9.65
C ASN A 156 5.39 13.03 10.61
N ASP A 157 4.91 11.91 10.09
CA ASP A 157 4.47 10.75 10.88
C ASP A 157 5.65 10.05 11.56
N LEU A 158 6.86 10.23 11.04
CA LEU A 158 8.09 9.72 11.65
C LEU A 158 8.56 10.57 12.84
N ASN A 159 8.02 11.78 13.06
CA ASN A 159 8.50 12.65 14.12
C ASN A 159 8.41 11.99 15.50
N GLY A 160 9.49 12.08 16.28
CA GLY A 160 9.58 11.48 17.61
C GLY A 160 10.52 10.27 17.68
N ALA A 161 10.38 9.48 18.74
CA ALA A 161 11.30 8.39 19.08
C ALA A 161 10.75 7.02 18.65
N TRP A 162 11.65 6.18 18.16
CA TRP A 162 11.36 4.86 17.61
C TRP A 162 12.41 3.87 18.05
N GLU A 163 12.00 2.73 18.54
CA GLU A 163 12.84 1.56 18.81
C GLU A 163 13.08 0.80 17.50
N ILE A 164 14.31 0.39 17.23
CA ILE A 164 14.63 -0.53 16.12
C ILE A 164 14.38 -1.95 16.62
N VAL A 165 13.36 -2.61 16.08
CA VAL A 165 12.95 -3.95 16.55
C VAL A 165 13.50 -5.07 15.66
N SER A 166 13.83 -4.79 14.40
CA SER A 166 14.48 -5.77 13.52
C SER A 166 15.39 -5.13 12.49
N VAL A 167 16.39 -5.88 12.03
CA VAL A 167 17.32 -5.53 10.95
C VAL A 167 17.25 -6.63 9.90
N LYS A 168 16.80 -6.27 8.66
CA LYS A 168 16.64 -7.20 7.53
C LYS A 168 15.84 -8.46 7.91
N GLY A 169 14.74 -8.26 8.65
CA GLY A 169 13.84 -9.33 9.09
C GLY A 169 14.33 -10.15 10.29
N ASN A 170 15.55 -9.88 10.79
CA ASN A 170 16.05 -10.53 12.00
C ASN A 170 15.77 -9.64 13.22
N PRO A 171 15.05 -10.13 14.23
CA PRO A 171 14.82 -9.36 15.46
C PRO A 171 16.13 -8.92 16.10
N VAL A 172 16.16 -7.69 16.64
CA VAL A 172 17.23 -7.26 17.53
C VAL A 172 17.07 -8.06 18.81
N GLY A 173 18.07 -8.89 19.12
CA GLY A 173 18.06 -9.72 20.31
C GLY A 173 18.25 -8.91 21.60
N GLU A 174 18.55 -9.61 22.70
CA GLU A 174 18.93 -8.96 23.95
C GLU A 174 20.25 -8.22 23.80
N VAL A 175 20.21 -6.92 23.99
CA VAL A 175 21.35 -6.01 23.91
C VAL A 175 21.41 -5.14 25.15
N GLU A 176 22.60 -4.63 25.47
CA GLU A 176 22.80 -3.80 26.68
C GLU A 176 21.96 -2.51 26.62
N LYS A 177 21.86 -1.91 25.43
CA LYS A 177 21.01 -0.74 25.16
C LYS A 177 20.18 -0.96 23.90
N GLN A 178 18.85 -0.89 24.02
CA GLN A 178 17.97 -1.03 22.87
C GLN A 178 18.23 0.08 21.85
N PRO A 179 18.41 -0.26 20.55
CA PRO A 179 18.71 0.74 19.54
C PRO A 179 17.47 1.59 19.25
N GLN A 180 17.69 2.89 19.10
CA GLN A 180 16.64 3.87 18.93
C GLN A 180 17.01 4.92 17.88
N LEU A 181 16.00 5.43 17.16
CA LEU A 181 16.07 6.60 16.29
C LEU A 181 15.08 7.64 16.77
N VAL A 182 15.53 8.87 16.90
CA VAL A 182 14.68 10.03 17.19
C VAL A 182 14.72 10.97 16.00
N PHE A 183 13.57 11.14 15.37
CA PHE A 183 13.41 12.05 14.22
C PHE A 183 12.96 13.42 14.69
N ASN A 184 13.71 14.45 14.32
CA ASN A 184 13.28 15.84 14.31
C ASN A 184 13.01 16.24 12.86
N VAL A 185 11.73 16.12 12.46
CA VAL A 185 11.34 16.34 11.07
C VAL A 185 11.47 17.81 10.68
N ALA A 186 11.19 18.74 11.59
CA ALA A 186 11.30 20.17 11.33
C ALA A 186 12.75 20.58 10.96
N GLU A 187 13.74 19.95 11.57
CA GLU A 187 15.16 20.20 11.31
C GLU A 187 15.78 19.22 10.29
N LYS A 188 14.99 18.23 9.83
CA LYS A 188 15.48 17.11 8.99
C LYS A 188 16.66 16.38 9.60
N ARG A 189 16.64 16.19 10.90
CA ARG A 189 17.68 15.54 11.70
C ARG A 189 17.18 14.25 12.32
N VAL A 190 18.12 13.33 12.49
CA VAL A 190 17.90 12.09 13.22
C VAL A 190 19.07 11.86 14.16
N HIS A 191 18.79 11.43 15.37
CA HIS A 191 19.78 11.02 16.35
C HIS A 191 19.27 9.78 17.10
N GLY A 192 20.12 9.18 17.89
CA GLY A 192 19.76 8.02 18.69
C GLY A 192 20.96 7.18 19.08
N ASN A 193 20.74 5.88 19.19
CA ASN A 193 21.81 4.93 19.41
C ASN A 193 21.62 3.69 18.53
N ALA A 194 22.71 3.04 18.18
CA ALA A 194 22.72 1.82 17.39
C ALA A 194 23.06 0.58 18.25
N SER A 195 22.55 0.50 19.48
CA SER A 195 22.83 -0.50 20.52
C SER A 195 23.97 -0.15 21.47
N CYS A 196 25.04 0.46 21.01
CA CYS A 196 26.20 0.87 21.81
C CYS A 196 26.43 2.36 21.66
N ASN A 197 26.79 2.76 20.46
CA ASN A 197 27.21 4.11 20.16
C ASN A 197 26.03 5.03 19.86
N THR A 198 26.17 6.29 20.28
CA THR A 198 25.26 7.37 19.88
C THR A 198 25.49 7.67 18.40
N ILE A 199 24.39 7.78 17.66
CA ILE A 199 24.40 8.11 16.23
C ILE A 199 23.69 9.42 15.99
N ASN A 200 24.19 10.19 15.02
CA ASN A 200 23.61 11.45 14.57
C ASN A 200 23.73 11.57 13.05
N GLY A 201 22.72 12.16 12.43
CA GLY A 201 22.71 12.43 11.00
C GLY A 201 21.57 13.34 10.60
N SER A 202 21.39 13.44 9.31
CA SER A 202 20.24 14.11 8.70
C SER A 202 19.56 13.18 7.70
N PHE A 203 18.39 13.55 7.25
CA PHE A 203 17.70 12.83 6.19
C PHE A 203 17.15 13.79 5.14
N THR A 204 16.91 13.27 3.97
CA THR A 204 16.33 13.98 2.83
C THR A 204 15.15 13.20 2.27
N GLN A 205 14.25 13.91 1.59
CA GLN A 205 13.16 13.34 0.80
C GLN A 205 13.33 13.74 -0.66
N GLU A 206 12.85 12.90 -1.57
CA GLU A 206 12.70 13.25 -2.97
C GLU A 206 11.42 14.07 -3.15
N GLU A 207 11.52 15.16 -3.93
CA GLU A 207 10.37 16.01 -4.24
C GLU A 207 9.28 15.21 -4.94
N GLY A 208 8.03 15.40 -4.51
CA GLY A 208 6.87 14.67 -5.06
C GLY A 208 6.71 13.22 -4.60
N LYS A 209 7.59 12.71 -3.72
CA LYS A 209 7.51 11.35 -3.17
C LYS A 209 7.38 11.38 -1.64
N ALA A 210 6.16 11.42 -1.15
CA ALA A 210 5.86 11.58 0.28
C ALA A 210 6.52 10.53 1.19
N ALA A 211 6.62 9.28 0.71
CA ALA A 211 7.22 8.17 1.44
C ALA A 211 8.73 7.99 1.19
N SER A 212 9.37 8.86 0.41
CA SER A 212 10.82 8.76 0.21
C SER A 212 11.58 9.19 1.46
N LEU A 213 12.65 8.47 1.76
CA LEU A 213 13.51 8.75 2.92
C LEU A 213 14.92 8.27 2.61
N ARG A 214 15.89 9.15 2.75
CA ARG A 214 17.31 8.81 2.61
C ARG A 214 18.09 9.46 3.73
N PHE A 215 18.84 8.67 4.48
CA PHE A 215 19.74 9.18 5.49
C PHE A 215 21.04 9.69 4.85
N SER A 216 21.61 10.76 5.43
CA SER A 216 22.99 11.12 5.19
C SER A 216 23.90 10.11 5.87
N GLN A 217 25.20 10.19 5.61
CA GLN A 217 26.18 9.41 6.37
C GLN A 217 26.01 9.69 7.87
N MET A 218 25.69 8.63 8.63
CA MET A 218 25.55 8.73 10.08
C MET A 218 26.91 8.86 10.75
N ILE A 219 27.00 9.77 11.70
CA ILE A 219 28.17 9.93 12.58
C ILE A 219 27.89 9.13 13.84
N SER A 220 28.87 8.31 14.26
CA SER A 220 28.79 7.48 15.45
C SER A 220 29.95 7.78 16.41
N THR A 221 29.70 7.69 17.71
CA THR A 221 30.79 7.59 18.69
C THR A 221 31.58 6.28 18.49
N MET A 222 32.74 6.14 19.09
CA MET A 222 33.63 4.98 18.87
C MET A 222 33.92 4.25 20.20
N MET A 223 32.88 3.90 20.95
CA MET A 223 33.04 3.03 22.12
C MET A 223 33.11 1.57 21.64
N ALA A 224 33.90 0.76 22.33
CA ALA A 224 33.95 -0.68 22.10
C ALA A 224 32.96 -1.38 23.03
N CYS A 225 31.98 -2.06 22.49
CA CYS A 225 30.94 -2.77 23.22
C CYS A 225 30.79 -4.21 22.73
N PRO A 226 30.18 -5.09 23.54
CA PRO A 226 29.97 -6.48 23.14
C PRO A 226 29.14 -6.66 21.84
N ASN A 227 28.20 -5.73 21.55
CA ASN A 227 27.22 -5.86 20.47
C ASN A 227 27.55 -4.99 19.23
N MET A 228 28.86 -4.90 18.87
CA MET A 228 29.31 -4.12 17.71
C MET A 228 28.83 -4.65 16.36
N ASP A 229 28.45 -5.91 16.28
CA ASP A 229 27.84 -6.55 15.12
C ASP A 229 26.44 -6.02 14.86
N VAL A 230 25.63 -5.83 15.90
CA VAL A 230 24.30 -5.22 15.83
C VAL A 230 24.41 -3.78 15.34
N GLU A 231 25.31 -2.98 15.94
CA GLU A 231 25.57 -1.60 15.51
C GLU A 231 25.97 -1.52 14.04
N SER A 232 26.92 -2.34 13.62
CA SER A 232 27.39 -2.38 12.24
C SER A 232 26.26 -2.74 11.26
N SER A 233 25.38 -3.65 11.65
CA SER A 233 24.22 -4.05 10.85
C SER A 233 23.21 -2.93 10.72
N ILE A 234 22.92 -2.21 11.81
CA ILE A 234 22.02 -1.05 11.81
C ILE A 234 22.55 0.07 10.94
N LEU A 235 23.83 0.45 11.09
CA LEU A 235 24.44 1.52 10.30
C LEU A 235 24.41 1.20 8.80
N LYS A 236 24.72 -0.05 8.42
CA LYS A 236 24.62 -0.49 7.02
C LYS A 236 23.17 -0.44 6.51
N ALA A 237 22.20 -0.87 7.32
CA ALA A 237 20.80 -0.83 6.95
C ALA A 237 20.30 0.62 6.75
N LEU A 238 20.73 1.58 7.59
CA LEU A 238 20.41 3.00 7.43
C LEU A 238 20.91 3.57 6.10
N ASP A 239 22.10 3.19 5.63
CA ASP A 239 22.64 3.61 4.33
C ASP A 239 21.82 3.07 3.13
N GLU A 240 21.13 1.94 3.31
CA GLU A 240 20.32 1.28 2.28
C GLU A 240 18.91 1.86 2.17
N VAL A 241 18.42 2.63 3.16
CA VAL A 241 17.05 3.17 3.19
C VAL A 241 16.80 4.11 2.00
N ARG A 242 15.66 3.91 1.33
CA ARG A 242 15.17 4.75 0.22
C ARG A 242 13.75 5.23 0.41
N SER A 243 12.95 4.51 1.18
CA SER A 243 11.57 4.86 1.48
C SER A 243 11.12 4.28 2.82
N PHE A 244 9.91 4.60 3.23
CA PHE A 244 9.29 4.00 4.41
C PHE A 244 7.81 3.72 4.16
N GLU A 245 7.26 2.82 4.95
CA GLU A 245 5.81 2.57 5.04
C GLU A 245 5.38 2.49 6.49
N ILE A 246 4.15 2.89 6.77
CA ILE A 246 3.53 2.76 8.09
C ILE A 246 2.51 1.63 8.00
N LYS A 247 2.68 0.60 8.82
CA LYS A 247 1.78 -0.55 8.87
C LYS A 247 0.52 -0.23 9.68
N ALA A 248 -0.52 -1.03 9.49
CA ALA A 248 -1.80 -0.85 10.20
C ALA A 248 -1.67 -0.93 11.74
N ASP A 249 -0.67 -1.63 12.26
CA ASP A 249 -0.36 -1.74 13.69
C ASP A 249 0.46 -0.55 14.23
N GLY A 250 0.77 0.43 13.37
CA GLY A 250 1.56 1.62 13.72
C GLY A 250 3.08 1.39 13.69
N THR A 251 3.56 0.21 13.31
CA THR A 251 4.99 -0.01 13.08
C THR A 251 5.42 0.64 11.77
N VAL A 252 6.69 1.03 11.67
CA VAL A 252 7.27 1.62 10.47
C VAL A 252 8.30 0.67 9.89
N SER A 253 8.14 0.33 8.60
CA SER A 253 9.17 -0.35 7.83
C SER A 253 9.99 0.66 7.04
N LEU A 254 11.29 0.71 7.27
CA LEU A 254 12.23 1.42 6.41
C LEU A 254 12.67 0.47 5.30
N LEU A 255 12.53 0.91 4.04
CA LEU A 255 12.66 0.08 2.85
C LEU A 255 13.91 0.44 2.04
N GLY A 256 14.57 -0.56 1.49
CA GLY A 256 15.65 -0.43 0.52
C GLY A 256 15.16 -0.02 -0.87
N ALA A 257 16.09 0.09 -1.82
CA ALA A 257 15.78 0.47 -3.20
C ALA A 257 14.91 -0.55 -3.95
N ASP A 258 14.95 -1.80 -3.54
CA ASP A 258 14.15 -2.91 -4.07
C ASP A 258 12.79 -3.08 -3.34
N GLY A 259 12.47 -2.18 -2.40
CA GLY A 259 11.27 -2.24 -1.58
C GLY A 259 11.32 -3.30 -0.47
N THR A 260 12.46 -3.93 -0.21
CA THR A 260 12.61 -4.86 0.92
C THR A 260 12.77 -4.09 2.23
N GLU A 261 12.20 -4.63 3.32
CA GLU A 261 12.39 -4.06 4.66
C GLU A 261 13.83 -4.25 5.11
N VAL A 262 14.50 -3.14 5.41
CA VAL A 262 15.87 -3.14 5.95
C VAL A 262 15.89 -2.87 7.45
N LEU A 263 14.92 -2.10 7.97
CA LEU A 263 14.70 -1.88 9.40
C LEU A 263 13.21 -1.86 9.70
N SER A 264 12.81 -2.43 10.84
CA SER A 264 11.47 -2.27 11.40
C SER A 264 11.56 -1.44 12.68
N LEU A 265 10.64 -0.47 12.80
CA LEU A 265 10.61 0.48 13.91
C LEU A 265 9.27 0.39 14.63
N LYS A 266 9.33 0.50 15.97
CA LYS A 266 8.16 0.61 16.83
C LYS A 266 8.20 1.95 17.57
N LYS A 267 7.07 2.65 17.62
CA LYS A 267 7.00 3.96 18.27
C LYS A 267 7.20 3.80 19.78
N LEU A 268 8.07 4.61 20.35
CA LEU A 268 8.26 4.71 21.79
C LEU A 268 7.26 5.70 22.40
N ALA A 269 6.77 5.42 23.59
CA ALA A 269 6.02 6.38 24.37
C ALA A 269 6.93 7.55 24.80
N GLU A 270 6.38 8.76 24.95
CA GLU A 270 7.16 9.95 25.32
C GLU A 270 7.93 9.77 26.64
N THR A 271 7.51 8.85 27.50
CA THR A 271 8.15 8.54 28.79
C THR A 271 9.34 7.58 28.69
N GLU A 272 9.58 6.97 27.52
CA GLU A 272 10.63 5.95 27.30
C GLU A 272 11.84 6.49 26.52
N VAL A 273 11.85 7.79 26.24
CA VAL A 273 12.98 8.45 25.57
C VAL A 273 14.04 8.76 26.63
N GLU A 274 15.06 7.91 26.73
CA GLU A 274 16.24 8.23 27.54
C GLU A 274 17.06 9.36 26.90
N ALA A 275 17.37 10.37 27.72
CA ALA A 275 18.17 11.53 27.37
C ALA A 275 19.64 11.18 27.10
#